data_d014c9908fd0b21dfc3e18014549f411
#
_entry.id   d014c9908fd0b21dfc3e18014549f411
#
_cell.length_a   1.000
_cell.length_b   1.000
_cell.length_c   1.000
_cell.angle_alpha   90.00
_cell.angle_beta   90.00
_cell.angle_gamma   90.00
#
_symmetry.space_group_name_H-M   'P 1'
#
loop_
_entity.id
_entity.type
_entity.pdbx_description
1 polymer ?
#
loop_
_entity_poly.entity_id
_entity_poly.type
_entity_poly.pdbx_seq_one_letter_code
_entity_poly.pdbx_strand_id
1 'polypeptide(L)'
;MKSLNDWILLDQHPVSPTPLMPAPERIRAGNPSQTLWNHYSDPSQQFHVGFWACEPGRWAVHSTEHEYCQLLEGEARIHDGQGGQLHLKPGDQFVIPAGFVGEWETLVACRKLYV
;
A
#
# COMPACT_ATOMS: atom_id res chain seq x y z
N MET A 1 25.12 10.71 -18.19
CA MET A 1 25.58 10.18 -16.90
C MET A 1 24.73 10.76 -15.77
N LYS A 2 24.27 9.94 -14.86
CA LYS A 2 23.54 10.40 -13.68
C LYS A 2 24.47 11.05 -12.70
N SER A 3 23.94 11.99 -11.91
CA SER A 3 24.68 12.73 -10.88
C SER A 3 23.88 12.77 -9.58
N LEU A 4 24.41 13.41 -8.56
CA LEU A 4 23.68 13.59 -7.29
C LEU A 4 22.40 14.40 -7.48
N ASN A 5 22.31 15.22 -8.52
CA ASN A 5 21.10 15.98 -8.81
C ASN A 5 19.94 15.08 -9.27
N ASP A 6 20.23 13.83 -9.66
CA ASP A 6 19.22 12.85 -10.09
C ASP A 6 18.68 12.02 -8.91
N TRP A 7 19.26 12.17 -7.74
CA TRP A 7 18.76 11.51 -6.54
C TRP A 7 17.48 12.19 -6.05
N ILE A 8 16.57 11.40 -5.50
CA ILE A 8 15.30 11.90 -4.97
C ILE A 8 15.23 11.56 -3.50
N LEU A 9 15.17 12.61 -2.66
CA LEU A 9 14.92 12.46 -1.24
C LEU A 9 13.40 12.59 -1.04
N LEU A 10 12.74 11.53 -0.63
CA LEU A 10 11.27 11.48 -0.61
C LEU A 10 10.65 12.55 0.27
N ASP A 11 11.27 12.84 1.41
CA ASP A 11 10.77 13.87 2.34
C ASP A 11 11.00 15.29 1.83
N GLN A 12 11.85 15.47 0.82
CA GLN A 12 12.15 16.76 0.20
C GLN A 12 11.56 16.86 -1.20
N HIS A 13 10.74 15.89 -1.59
CA HIS A 13 10.10 15.84 -2.89
C HIS A 13 8.60 15.70 -2.70
N PRO A 14 7.91 16.78 -2.26
CA PRO A 14 6.48 16.70 -1.97
C PRO A 14 5.66 16.41 -3.22
N VAL A 15 4.60 15.61 -3.04
CA VAL A 15 3.66 15.29 -4.10
C VAL A 15 2.25 15.48 -3.57
N SER A 16 1.33 15.77 -4.49
CA SER A 16 -0.08 15.91 -4.13
C SER A 16 -0.68 14.53 -3.85
N PRO A 17 -1.48 14.40 -2.77
CA PRO A 17 -2.13 13.14 -2.48
C PRO A 17 -3.21 12.81 -3.51
N THR A 18 -3.33 11.52 -3.82
CA THR A 18 -4.38 10.99 -4.69
C THR A 18 -5.35 10.19 -3.85
N PRO A 19 -6.63 10.57 -3.75
CA PRO A 19 -7.61 9.76 -3.05
C PRO A 19 -7.97 8.53 -3.87
N LEU A 20 -8.12 7.39 -3.19
CA LEU A 20 -8.52 6.13 -3.79
C LEU A 20 -9.65 5.52 -2.96
N MET A 21 -10.47 4.69 -3.60
CA MET A 21 -11.53 3.95 -2.93
C MET A 21 -11.71 2.64 -3.67
N PRO A 22 -11.79 1.51 -2.95
CA PRO A 22 -12.11 0.25 -3.62
C PRO A 22 -13.48 0.33 -4.28
N ALA A 23 -13.67 -0.41 -5.37
CA ALA A 23 -14.97 -0.52 -6.00
C ALA A 23 -16.00 -1.00 -4.96
N PRO A 24 -17.23 -0.45 -4.95
CA PRO A 24 -18.22 -0.79 -3.92
C PRO A 24 -18.46 -2.29 -3.76
N GLU A 25 -18.45 -3.06 -4.84
CA GLU A 25 -18.66 -4.50 -4.81
C GLU A 25 -17.52 -5.27 -4.13
N ARG A 26 -16.37 -4.64 -3.95
CA ARG A 26 -15.22 -5.24 -3.26
C ARG A 26 -15.21 -4.95 -1.77
N ILE A 27 -15.95 -3.94 -1.32
CA ILE A 27 -15.95 -3.56 0.09
C ILE A 27 -16.74 -4.58 0.90
N ARG A 28 -16.13 -5.09 1.97
CA ARG A 28 -16.74 -6.08 2.87
C ARG A 28 -17.20 -5.45 4.18
N ALA A 29 -16.52 -4.41 4.65
CA ALA A 29 -16.88 -3.73 5.89
C ALA A 29 -16.24 -2.34 5.92
N GLY A 30 -16.87 -1.42 6.65
CA GLY A 30 -16.33 -0.10 6.91
C GLY A 30 -16.27 0.80 5.69
N ASN A 31 -15.43 1.81 5.79
CA ASN A 31 -15.20 2.79 4.73
C ASN A 31 -13.69 2.91 4.47
N PRO A 32 -13.09 1.94 3.76
CA PRO A 32 -11.63 1.88 3.59
C PRO A 32 -11.14 2.89 2.56
N SER A 33 -11.37 4.17 2.83
CA SER A 33 -10.85 5.22 1.97
C SER A 33 -9.33 5.28 2.07
N GLN A 34 -8.69 5.51 0.94
CA GLN A 34 -7.24 5.43 0.81
C GLN A 34 -6.68 6.74 0.27
N THR A 35 -5.41 6.98 0.58
CA THR A 35 -4.67 8.11 0.05
C THR A 35 -3.31 7.61 -0.42
N LEU A 36 -2.91 8.03 -1.62
CA LEU A 36 -1.65 7.63 -2.24
C LEU A 36 -0.77 8.85 -2.45
N TRP A 37 0.49 8.75 -2.02
CA TRP A 37 1.54 9.72 -2.31
C TRP A 37 2.62 9.01 -3.10
N ASN A 38 2.49 8.97 -4.42
CA ASN A 38 3.51 8.33 -5.26
C ASN A 38 4.63 9.32 -5.52
N HIS A 39 5.77 9.13 -4.87
CA HIS A 39 6.89 10.06 -4.94
C HIS A 39 7.75 9.88 -6.16
N TYR A 40 7.80 8.67 -6.71
CA TYR A 40 8.61 8.42 -7.87
C TYR A 40 8.08 7.24 -8.69
N SER A 41 8.14 7.40 -10.00
CA SER A 41 7.95 6.31 -10.96
C SER A 41 9.05 6.41 -12.00
N ASP A 42 9.71 5.30 -12.31
CA ASP A 42 10.74 5.32 -13.33
C ASP A 42 10.14 5.48 -14.74
N PRO A 43 10.95 5.88 -15.74
CA PRO A 43 10.42 6.08 -17.09
C PRO A 43 9.72 4.85 -17.70
N SER A 44 10.13 3.64 -17.31
CA SER A 44 9.51 2.41 -17.81
C SER A 44 8.20 2.07 -17.11
N GLN A 45 7.85 2.80 -16.03
CA GLN A 45 6.67 2.55 -15.20
C GLN A 45 6.69 1.16 -14.54
N GLN A 46 7.88 0.62 -14.28
CA GLN A 46 8.05 -0.66 -13.61
C GLN A 46 8.55 -0.53 -12.17
N PHE A 47 9.00 0.65 -11.79
CA PHE A 47 9.48 0.92 -10.45
C PHE A 47 8.77 2.13 -9.90
N HIS A 48 8.13 1.96 -8.75
CA HIS A 48 7.40 3.02 -8.06
C HIS A 48 7.79 3.03 -6.59
N VAL A 49 7.79 4.20 -5.98
CA VAL A 49 8.01 4.31 -4.53
C VAL A 49 7.19 5.45 -3.98
N GLY A 50 6.57 5.21 -2.83
CA GLY A 50 5.76 6.23 -2.18
C GLY A 50 5.15 5.74 -0.89
N PHE A 51 4.09 6.42 -0.47
CA PHE A 51 3.35 6.10 0.75
C PHE A 51 1.89 5.92 0.42
N TRP A 52 1.25 5.07 1.22
CA TRP A 52 -0.16 4.76 1.10
C TRP A 52 -0.76 4.74 2.50
N ALA A 53 -1.94 5.33 2.65
CA ALA A 53 -2.68 5.34 3.90
C ALA A 53 -4.09 4.81 3.67
N CYS A 54 -4.68 4.21 4.70
CA CYS A 54 -6.00 3.63 4.61
C CYS A 54 -6.76 3.77 5.92
N GLU A 55 -8.00 4.20 5.84
CA GLU A 55 -8.92 4.24 6.97
C GLU A 55 -9.45 2.83 7.26
N PRO A 56 -10.02 2.59 8.48
CA PRO A 56 -10.55 1.28 8.85
C PRO A 56 -11.59 0.77 7.86
N GLY A 57 -11.48 -0.51 7.54
CA GLY A 57 -12.39 -1.18 6.63
C GLY A 57 -11.74 -2.45 6.08
N ARG A 58 -12.53 -3.21 5.31
CA ARG A 58 -12.10 -4.49 4.74
C ARG A 58 -12.59 -4.59 3.32
N TRP A 59 -11.70 -5.00 2.41
CA TRP A 59 -12.07 -5.13 1.00
C TRP A 59 -11.25 -6.23 0.31
N ALA A 60 -11.81 -6.74 -0.79
CA ALA A 60 -11.13 -7.73 -1.62
C ALA A 60 -10.00 -7.10 -2.42
N VAL A 61 -8.86 -7.77 -2.46
CA VAL A 61 -7.68 -7.33 -3.21
C VAL A 61 -7.22 -8.41 -4.17
N HIS A 62 -6.66 -7.97 -5.28
CA HIS A 62 -5.99 -8.83 -6.25
C HIS A 62 -4.71 -8.11 -6.68
N SER A 63 -3.57 -8.65 -6.27
CA SER A 63 -2.28 -8.04 -6.57
C SER A 63 -1.76 -8.55 -7.91
N THR A 64 -1.50 -7.63 -8.83
CA THR A 64 -0.99 -7.97 -10.16
C THR A 64 0.52 -7.83 -10.26
N GLU A 65 1.15 -7.20 -9.28
CA GLU A 65 2.58 -6.93 -9.25
C GLU A 65 3.16 -7.30 -7.88
N HIS A 66 4.45 -7.60 -7.84
CA HIS A 66 5.15 -7.73 -6.58
C HIS A 66 5.30 -6.34 -5.96
N GLU A 67 5.06 -6.24 -4.66
CA GLU A 67 5.18 -4.97 -3.94
C GLU A 67 5.89 -5.20 -2.62
N TYR A 68 6.97 -4.43 -2.38
CA TYR A 68 7.61 -4.39 -1.08
C TYR A 68 6.97 -3.31 -0.23
N CYS A 69 6.67 -3.62 1.02
CA CYS A 69 6.04 -2.67 1.93
C CYS A 69 6.68 -2.67 3.31
N GLN A 70 6.57 -1.55 3.98
CA GLN A 70 6.82 -1.45 5.42
C GLN A 70 5.66 -0.72 6.05
N LEU A 71 5.00 -1.35 7.05
CA LEU A 71 3.95 -0.69 7.79
C LEU A 71 4.58 0.30 8.76
N LEU A 72 4.15 1.56 8.70
CA LEU A 72 4.70 2.63 9.52
C LEU A 72 3.79 2.97 10.70
N GLU A 73 2.48 2.92 10.49
CA GLU A 73 1.47 3.28 11.49
C GLU A 73 0.25 2.38 11.34
N GLY A 74 -0.46 2.17 12.44
CA GLY A 74 -1.72 1.45 12.46
C GLY A 74 -1.57 -0.06 12.54
N GLU A 75 -2.65 -0.76 12.23
CA GLU A 75 -2.69 -2.22 12.24
C GLU A 75 -3.57 -2.71 11.10
N ALA A 76 -3.16 -3.82 10.51
CA ALA A 76 -3.92 -4.45 9.43
C ALA A 76 -3.91 -5.96 9.59
N ARG A 77 -4.89 -6.61 8.97
CA ARG A 77 -4.99 -8.06 8.91
C ARG A 77 -5.24 -8.47 7.48
N ILE A 78 -4.46 -9.43 7.01
CA ILE A 78 -4.58 -9.93 5.64
C ILE A 78 -5.24 -11.30 5.72
N HIS A 79 -6.22 -11.53 4.85
CA HIS A 79 -6.96 -12.80 4.78
C HIS A 79 -6.73 -13.43 3.40
N ASP A 80 -6.41 -14.71 3.38
CA ASP A 80 -6.15 -15.42 2.10
C ASP A 80 -7.37 -16.14 1.54
N GLY A 81 -8.51 -16.06 2.22
CA GLY A 81 -9.73 -16.73 1.77
C GLY A 81 -9.73 -18.25 2.01
N GLN A 82 -8.70 -18.78 2.64
CA GLN A 82 -8.54 -20.20 2.94
C GLN A 82 -8.37 -20.44 4.44
N GLY A 83 -8.79 -19.49 5.26
CA GLY A 83 -8.67 -19.56 6.71
C GLY A 83 -7.35 -18.99 7.24
N GLY A 84 -6.42 -18.61 6.37
CA GLY A 84 -5.16 -18.00 6.77
C GLY A 84 -5.32 -16.51 7.06
N GLN A 85 -4.64 -16.05 8.11
CA GLN A 85 -4.61 -14.64 8.48
C GLN A 85 -3.20 -14.23 8.84
N LEU A 86 -2.84 -12.99 8.46
CA LEU A 86 -1.57 -12.39 8.81
C LEU A 86 -1.86 -11.04 9.47
N HIS A 87 -1.38 -10.85 10.69
CA HIS A 87 -1.53 -9.59 11.42
C HIS A 87 -0.27 -8.75 11.20
N LEU A 88 -0.47 -7.52 10.74
CA LEU A 88 0.59 -6.56 10.48
C LEU A 88 0.54 -5.44 11.50
N LYS A 89 1.71 -5.05 12.01
CA LYS A 89 1.88 -3.98 12.98
C LYS A 89 3.06 -3.09 12.57
N PRO A 90 3.18 -1.88 13.16
CA PRO A 90 4.25 -0.95 12.78
C PRO A 90 5.64 -1.60 12.86
N GLY A 91 6.43 -1.36 11.82
CA GLY A 91 7.77 -1.93 11.69
C GLY A 91 7.82 -3.19 10.85
N ASP A 92 6.70 -3.89 10.64
CA ASP A 92 6.69 -5.09 9.81
C ASP A 92 7.03 -4.74 8.36
N GLN A 93 7.92 -5.53 7.78
CA GLN A 93 8.30 -5.45 6.38
C GLN A 93 7.81 -6.70 5.68
N PHE A 94 7.22 -6.52 4.50
CA PHE A 94 6.61 -7.65 3.81
C PHE A 94 6.59 -7.44 2.31
N VAL A 95 6.48 -8.54 1.59
CA VAL A 95 6.25 -8.51 0.14
C VAL A 95 4.85 -9.04 -0.13
N ILE A 96 4.08 -8.27 -0.90
CA ILE A 96 2.81 -8.74 -1.45
C ILE A 96 3.15 -9.36 -2.80
N PRO A 97 3.02 -10.68 -2.96
CA PRO A 97 3.41 -11.30 -4.23
C PRO A 97 2.39 -11.04 -5.33
N ALA A 98 2.88 -10.91 -6.56
CA ALA A 98 1.98 -10.87 -7.71
C ALA A 98 1.14 -12.14 -7.74
N GLY A 99 -0.14 -11.98 -8.03
CA GLY A 99 -1.09 -13.10 -8.05
C GLY A 99 -1.82 -13.34 -6.74
N PHE A 100 -1.48 -12.62 -5.67
CA PHE A 100 -2.21 -12.77 -4.41
C PHE A 100 -3.66 -12.32 -4.59
N VAL A 101 -4.58 -13.16 -4.12
CA VAL A 101 -6.01 -12.87 -4.08
C VAL A 101 -6.48 -13.10 -2.64
N GLY A 102 -7.08 -12.10 -2.03
CA GLY A 102 -7.54 -12.20 -0.66
C GLY A 102 -8.22 -10.92 -0.23
N GLU A 103 -8.09 -10.57 1.05
CA GLU A 103 -8.69 -9.36 1.58
C GLU A 103 -7.69 -8.63 2.48
N TRP A 104 -7.71 -7.31 2.38
CA TRP A 104 -7.01 -6.42 3.29
C TRP A 104 -8.03 -5.85 4.27
N GLU A 105 -7.71 -5.94 5.56
CA GLU A 105 -8.52 -5.34 6.61
C GLU A 105 -7.66 -4.35 7.39
N THR A 106 -8.02 -3.06 7.33
CA THR A 106 -7.42 -2.05 8.18
C THR A 106 -8.17 -2.00 9.49
N LEU A 107 -7.50 -2.36 10.58
CA LEU A 107 -8.07 -2.37 11.92
C LEU A 107 -7.93 -1.01 12.58
N VAL A 108 -6.75 -0.40 12.47
CA VAL A 108 -6.45 0.95 12.92
C VAL A 108 -5.89 1.68 11.71
N ALA A 109 -6.33 2.91 11.49
CA ALA A 109 -5.89 3.69 10.33
C ALA A 109 -4.39 3.52 10.12
N CYS A 110 -4.00 3.06 8.94
CA CYS A 110 -2.63 2.65 8.69
C CYS A 110 -1.96 3.46 7.59
N ARG A 111 -0.63 3.44 7.63
CA ARG A 111 0.23 4.07 6.63
C ARG A 111 1.39 3.14 6.36
N LYS A 112 1.71 2.96 5.11
CA LYS A 112 2.85 2.14 4.70
C LYS A 112 3.70 2.81 3.65
N LEU A 113 5.00 2.49 3.65
CA LEU A 113 5.89 2.72 2.52
C LEU A 113 5.68 1.58 1.54
N TYR A 114 5.62 1.89 0.25
CA TYR A 114 5.58 0.86 -0.81
C TYR A 114 6.67 1.11 -1.83
N VAL A 115 7.11 0.02 -2.43
CA VAL A 115 8.10 0.02 -3.50
C VAL A 115 7.68 -0.94 -4.60
#